data_43b7d4080b7b18d23d4119e2abce1e05
#
_entry.id   43b7d4080b7b18d23d4119e2abce1e05
#
_cell.length_a   1.000
_cell.length_b   1.000
_cell.length_c   1.000
_cell.angle_alpha   90.00
_cell.angle_beta   90.00
_cell.angle_gamma   90.00
#
_symmetry.space_group_name_H-M   'P 1'
#
loop_
_entity.id
_entity.type
_entity.pdbx_description
1 polymer ?
#
loop_
_entity_poly.entity_id
_entity_poly.type
_entity_poly.pdbx_seq_one_letter_code
_entity_poly.pdbx_strand_id
1 'polypeptide(L)'
;GDRVLNSLSQSSKLHKKSVEQAAFAVLKSPDIPSILIETGFISNPIEAKKLSSRDYQRNMAKNIFRGIVSWFHAQPPPGTYLAWRREKKIENYTIVNGDTLSTIALRFDVPMELIKDLNELRDNSIYAGKVLKIPMDR
;
A
#
# COMPACT_ATOMS: atom_id res chain seq x y z
N GLY A 1 6.22 12.01 -3.89
CA GLY A 1 7.46 12.44 -3.19
C GLY A 1 7.17 12.88 -1.75
N ASP A 2 6.26 13.87 -1.51
CA ASP A 2 6.08 14.54 -0.20
C ASP A 2 5.77 13.61 0.96
N ARG A 3 4.92 12.60 0.76
CA ARG A 3 4.60 11.63 1.84
C ARG A 3 5.80 10.79 2.26
N VAL A 4 6.67 10.45 1.30
CA VAL A 4 7.92 9.74 1.59
C VAL A 4 8.88 10.67 2.31
N LEU A 5 9.04 11.91 1.84
CA LEU A 5 9.88 12.92 2.46
C LEU A 5 9.44 13.20 3.91
N ASN A 6 8.14 13.37 4.15
CA ASN A 6 7.57 13.57 5.48
C ASN A 6 7.79 12.35 6.40
N SER A 7 7.68 11.13 5.87
CA SER A 7 7.98 9.93 6.65
C SER A 7 9.46 9.83 7.02
N LEU A 8 10.36 10.18 6.12
CA LEU A 8 11.81 10.20 6.35
C LEU A 8 12.24 11.26 7.37
N SER A 9 11.59 12.43 7.39
CA SER A 9 11.89 13.53 8.32
C SER A 9 11.72 13.16 9.79
N GLN A 10 10.92 12.14 10.09
CA GLN A 10 10.67 11.68 11.47
C GLN A 10 11.87 10.95 12.10
N SER A 11 12.78 10.42 11.29
CA SER A 11 13.91 9.60 11.76
C SER A 11 15.27 10.01 11.23
N SER A 12 15.31 10.90 10.26
CA SER A 12 16.56 11.31 9.60
C SER A 12 16.57 12.82 9.36
N LYS A 13 17.73 13.41 9.50
CA LYS A 13 17.94 14.81 9.10
C LYS A 13 17.92 14.87 7.58
N LEU A 14 16.98 15.62 7.03
CA LEU A 14 16.86 15.80 5.59
C LEU A 14 17.87 16.86 5.10
N HIS A 15 18.45 16.62 3.93
CA HIS A 15 19.28 17.63 3.22
C HIS A 15 18.41 18.73 2.65
N LYS A 16 17.21 18.36 2.13
CA LYS A 16 16.22 19.31 1.61
C LYS A 16 14.84 19.02 2.23
N LYS A 17 14.07 20.08 2.43
CA LYS A 17 12.73 19.99 3.06
C LYS A 17 11.60 19.86 2.06
N SER A 18 11.88 19.92 0.78
CA SER A 18 10.90 19.81 -0.31
C SER A 18 11.37 18.82 -1.36
N VAL A 19 10.41 18.24 -2.07
CA VAL A 19 10.66 17.39 -3.23
C VAL A 19 11.07 18.26 -4.40
N GLU A 20 12.17 17.90 -5.06
CA GLU A 20 12.64 18.57 -6.27
C GLU A 20 12.13 17.85 -7.51
N GLN A 21 11.88 18.60 -8.55
CA GLN A 21 11.51 18.08 -9.87
C GLN A 21 12.69 18.27 -10.81
N ALA A 22 13.09 17.19 -11.47
CA ALA A 22 14.12 17.23 -12.50
C ALA A 22 13.80 16.24 -13.61
N ALA A 23 14.31 16.51 -14.80
CA ALA A 23 14.08 15.70 -15.99
C ALA A 23 14.95 14.43 -16.00
N PHE A 24 14.85 13.59 -14.98
CA PHE A 24 15.55 12.31 -14.94
C PHE A 24 15.00 11.33 -15.97
N ALA A 25 15.85 10.81 -16.84
CA ALA A 25 15.45 9.84 -17.87
C ALA A 25 14.80 8.59 -17.24
N VAL A 26 15.32 8.14 -16.10
CA VAL A 26 14.83 6.95 -15.35
C VAL A 26 13.41 7.13 -14.78
N LEU A 27 12.90 8.36 -14.65
CA LEU A 27 11.57 8.65 -14.11
C LEU A 27 10.53 9.01 -15.20
N LYS A 28 10.87 8.89 -16.47
CA LYS A 28 10.02 9.32 -17.59
C LYS A 28 8.94 8.30 -18.00
N SER A 29 8.64 7.29 -17.19
CA SER A 29 7.52 6.40 -17.51
C SER A 29 6.19 7.11 -17.23
N PRO A 30 5.29 7.31 -18.21
CA PRO A 30 4.02 8.00 -17.99
C PRO A 30 3.02 7.15 -17.20
N ASP A 31 3.18 5.82 -17.24
CA ASP A 31 2.19 4.88 -16.72
C ASP A 31 2.43 4.47 -15.26
N ILE A 32 3.61 4.77 -14.72
CA ILE A 32 4.01 4.35 -13.38
C ILE A 32 4.49 5.54 -12.57
N PRO A 33 3.87 5.86 -11.42
CA PRO A 33 4.38 6.87 -10.51
C PRO A 33 5.80 6.52 -10.06
N SER A 34 6.76 7.37 -10.40
CA SER A 34 8.19 7.12 -10.16
C SER A 34 8.82 8.22 -9.32
N ILE A 35 9.68 7.84 -8.39
CA ILE A 35 10.47 8.77 -7.57
C ILE A 35 11.92 8.29 -7.48
N LEU A 36 12.84 9.22 -7.36
CA LEU A 36 14.22 8.98 -6.96
C LEU A 36 14.38 9.37 -5.50
N ILE A 37 14.95 8.49 -4.70
CA ILE A 37 15.22 8.73 -3.27
C ILE A 37 16.73 8.64 -3.04
N GLU A 38 17.35 9.78 -2.76
CA GLU A 38 18.75 9.84 -2.37
C GLU A 38 18.85 9.71 -0.84
N THR A 39 19.43 8.61 -0.39
CA THR A 39 19.48 8.26 1.05
C THR A 39 20.65 8.86 1.80
N GLY A 40 21.62 9.42 1.10
CA GLY A 40 22.79 10.10 1.65
C GLY A 40 23.98 10.08 0.69
N PHE A 41 25.02 10.81 1.05
CA PHE A 41 26.26 10.94 0.27
C PHE A 41 27.35 10.02 0.82
N ILE A 42 27.79 9.06 0.02
CA ILE A 42 28.87 8.11 0.40
C ILE A 42 30.20 8.86 0.58
N SER A 43 30.40 9.98 -0.10
CA SER A 43 31.56 10.84 0.06
C SER A 43 31.65 11.53 1.43
N ASN A 44 30.54 11.59 2.17
CA ASN A 44 30.51 12.07 3.55
C ASN A 44 30.77 10.89 4.50
N PRO A 45 31.89 10.85 5.26
CA PRO A 45 32.25 9.72 6.11
C PRO A 45 31.19 9.41 7.19
N ILE A 46 30.50 10.43 7.71
CA ILE A 46 29.46 10.26 8.73
C ILE A 46 28.25 9.58 8.13
N GLU A 47 27.85 9.99 6.93
CA GLU A 47 26.71 9.39 6.23
C GLU A 47 27.04 7.99 5.73
N ALA A 48 28.23 7.76 5.19
CA ALA A 48 28.71 6.46 4.79
C ALA A 48 28.67 5.45 5.95
N LYS A 49 29.11 5.88 7.16
CA LYS A 49 29.01 5.04 8.36
C LYS A 49 27.56 4.72 8.75
N LYS A 50 26.64 5.68 8.65
CA LYS A 50 25.21 5.45 8.89
C LYS A 50 24.62 4.48 7.85
N LEU A 51 24.91 4.70 6.57
CA LEU A 51 24.44 3.86 5.48
C LEU A 51 24.94 2.41 5.57
N SER A 52 26.08 2.17 6.21
CA SER A 52 26.61 0.83 6.49
C SER A 52 25.95 0.14 7.68
N SER A 53 25.16 0.84 8.49
CA SER A 53 24.48 0.28 9.66
C SER A 53 23.17 -0.41 9.25
N ARG A 54 23.03 -1.68 9.60
CA ARG A 54 21.81 -2.47 9.33
C ARG A 54 20.55 -1.86 9.97
N ASP A 55 20.66 -1.31 11.17
CA ASP A 55 19.52 -0.68 11.85
C ASP A 55 19.10 0.61 11.17
N TYR A 56 20.06 1.41 10.73
CA TYR A 56 19.78 2.61 9.94
C TYR A 56 19.10 2.25 8.61
N GLN A 57 19.62 1.26 7.89
CA GLN A 57 19.03 0.76 6.64
C GLN A 57 17.58 0.28 6.84
N ARG A 58 17.32 -0.51 7.89
CA ARG A 58 15.95 -0.98 8.22
C ARG A 58 15.00 0.16 8.53
N ASN A 59 15.44 1.14 9.32
CA ASN A 59 14.62 2.30 9.65
C ASN A 59 14.33 3.15 8.42
N MET A 60 15.33 3.38 7.56
CA MET A 60 15.18 4.07 6.29
C MET A 60 14.16 3.35 5.40
N ALA A 61 14.32 2.04 5.19
CA ALA A 61 13.41 1.23 4.39
C ALA A 61 11.97 1.25 4.93
N LYS A 62 11.78 1.14 6.25
CA LYS A 62 10.45 1.25 6.89
C LYS A 62 9.79 2.61 6.62
N ASN A 63 10.54 3.70 6.71
CA ASN A 63 9.98 5.04 6.48
C ASN A 63 9.66 5.28 5.01
N ILE A 64 10.49 4.81 4.08
CA ILE A 64 10.20 4.83 2.66
C ILE A 64 8.91 4.05 2.38
N PHE A 65 8.81 2.83 2.88
CA PHE A 65 7.63 1.97 2.73
C PHE A 65 6.36 2.64 3.27
N ARG A 66 6.41 3.20 4.50
CA ARG A 66 5.27 3.93 5.07
C ARG A 66 4.81 5.10 4.21
N GLY A 67 5.75 5.89 3.69
CA GLY A 67 5.46 7.01 2.81
C GLY A 67 4.79 6.57 1.49
N ILE A 68 5.28 5.48 0.89
CA ILE A 68 4.71 4.89 -0.33
C ILE A 68 3.29 4.37 -0.06
N VAL A 69 3.12 3.54 0.97
CA VAL A 69 1.81 2.98 1.35
C VAL A 69 0.80 4.10 1.64
N SER A 70 1.21 5.12 2.40
CA SER A 70 0.38 6.28 2.69
C SER A 70 -0.08 7.02 1.43
N TRP A 71 0.78 7.09 0.40
CA TRP A 71 0.40 7.74 -0.87
C TRP A 71 -0.62 6.88 -1.64
N PHE A 72 -0.38 5.58 -1.79
CA PHE A 72 -1.30 4.67 -2.49
C PHE A 72 -2.67 4.58 -1.81
N HIS A 73 -2.73 4.63 -0.48
CA HIS A 73 -4.01 4.67 0.22
C HIS A 73 -4.77 5.99 0.03
N ALA A 74 -4.05 7.12 -0.09
CA ALA A 74 -4.69 8.42 -0.25
C ALA A 74 -5.07 8.72 -1.71
N GLN A 75 -4.28 8.25 -2.66
CA GLN A 75 -4.43 8.50 -4.09
C GLN A 75 -4.15 7.22 -4.89
N PRO A 76 -4.99 6.20 -4.75
CA PRO A 76 -4.80 4.98 -5.51
C PRO A 76 -4.94 5.24 -7.02
N PRO A 77 -4.02 4.76 -7.86
CA PRO A 77 -4.13 4.92 -9.30
C PRO A 77 -5.40 4.25 -9.85
N PRO A 78 -6.08 4.86 -10.84
CA PRO A 78 -7.25 4.27 -11.47
C PRO A 78 -6.97 2.86 -12.00
N GLY A 79 -7.96 1.97 -11.92
CA GLY A 79 -7.84 0.58 -12.35
C GLY A 79 -7.03 -0.33 -11.42
N THR A 80 -6.54 0.17 -10.28
CA THR A 80 -5.88 -0.66 -9.27
C THR A 80 -6.88 -1.22 -8.26
N TYR A 81 -6.50 -2.34 -7.62
CA TYR A 81 -7.27 -2.91 -6.50
C TYR A 81 -7.57 -1.89 -5.39
N LEU A 82 -6.63 -1.02 -5.05
CA LEU A 82 -6.83 0.01 -4.03
C LEU A 82 -7.84 1.07 -4.44
N ALA A 83 -7.86 1.48 -5.71
CA ALA A 83 -8.85 2.39 -6.26
C ALA A 83 -10.24 1.73 -6.24
N TRP A 84 -10.32 0.52 -6.76
CA TRP A 84 -11.53 -0.29 -6.74
C TRP A 84 -12.08 -0.45 -5.31
N ARG A 85 -11.24 -0.86 -4.33
CA ARG A 85 -11.63 -1.00 -2.93
C ARG A 85 -12.15 0.28 -2.30
N ARG A 86 -11.62 1.45 -2.70
CA ARG A 86 -12.06 2.76 -2.20
C ARG A 86 -13.43 3.16 -2.74
N GLU A 87 -13.75 2.76 -3.97
CA GLU A 87 -14.98 3.10 -4.66
C GLU A 87 -16.14 2.18 -4.25
N LYS A 88 -15.84 0.97 -3.77
CA LYS A 88 -16.85 -0.02 -3.39
C LYS A 88 -17.47 0.27 -2.03
N LYS A 89 -18.79 0.16 -1.99
CA LYS A 89 -19.54 0.11 -0.74
C LYS A 89 -19.35 -1.28 -0.12
N ILE A 90 -18.96 -1.32 1.15
CA ILE A 90 -18.83 -2.60 1.88
C ILE A 90 -20.16 -2.91 2.54
N GLU A 91 -20.69 -4.09 2.26
CA GLU A 91 -21.85 -4.65 2.94
C GLU A 91 -21.42 -5.75 3.91
N ASN A 92 -22.05 -5.78 5.08
CA ASN A 92 -21.81 -6.83 6.07
C ASN A 92 -22.84 -7.95 5.88
N TYR A 93 -22.38 -9.12 5.46
CA TYR A 93 -23.18 -10.30 5.26
C TYR A 93 -22.98 -11.30 6.40
N THR A 94 -24.06 -11.73 7.07
CA THR A 94 -23.97 -12.80 8.08
C THR A 94 -24.08 -14.15 7.39
N ILE A 95 -23.05 -14.97 7.51
CA ILE A 95 -22.95 -16.31 6.93
C ILE A 95 -24.05 -17.19 7.53
N VAL A 96 -24.83 -17.87 6.70
CA VAL A 96 -25.86 -18.81 7.11
C VAL A 96 -25.42 -20.26 6.86
N ASN A 97 -26.10 -21.21 7.49
CA ASN A 97 -25.82 -22.64 7.26
C ASN A 97 -26.01 -23.00 5.78
N GLY A 98 -25.02 -23.71 5.22
CA GLY A 98 -25.01 -24.10 3.81
C GLY A 98 -24.30 -23.10 2.89
N ASP A 99 -23.91 -21.91 3.38
CA ASP A 99 -23.09 -21.00 2.61
C ASP A 99 -21.68 -21.54 2.41
N THR A 100 -21.18 -21.33 1.20
CA THR A 100 -19.75 -21.45 0.88
C THR A 100 -19.24 -20.13 0.34
N LEU A 101 -17.93 -19.90 0.42
CA LEU A 101 -17.35 -18.68 -0.10
C LEU A 101 -17.64 -18.49 -1.60
N SER A 102 -17.66 -19.58 -2.36
CA SER A 102 -18.00 -19.56 -3.79
C SER A 102 -19.47 -19.22 -4.06
N THR A 103 -20.43 -19.74 -3.26
CA THR A 103 -21.85 -19.40 -3.43
C THR A 103 -22.15 -17.96 -3.05
N ILE A 104 -21.46 -17.44 -2.02
CA ILE A 104 -21.57 -16.02 -1.64
C ILE A 104 -20.97 -15.15 -2.75
N ALA A 105 -19.80 -15.48 -3.27
CA ALA A 105 -19.13 -14.76 -4.35
C ALA A 105 -20.05 -14.65 -5.59
N LEU A 106 -20.70 -15.75 -5.99
CA LEU A 106 -21.66 -15.77 -7.10
C LEU A 106 -22.92 -14.94 -6.79
N ARG A 107 -23.47 -15.04 -5.57
CA ARG A 107 -24.66 -14.29 -5.15
C ARG A 107 -24.49 -12.79 -5.23
N PHE A 108 -23.31 -12.30 -4.86
CA PHE A 108 -22.99 -10.86 -4.82
C PHE A 108 -22.27 -10.36 -6.06
N ASP A 109 -22.04 -11.24 -7.05
CA ASP A 109 -21.29 -10.94 -8.28
C ASP A 109 -19.91 -10.33 -7.99
N VAL A 110 -19.18 -10.95 -7.07
CA VAL A 110 -17.86 -10.49 -6.61
C VAL A 110 -16.84 -11.62 -6.72
N PRO A 111 -15.64 -11.36 -7.25
CA PRO A 111 -14.58 -12.35 -7.24
C PRO A 111 -14.26 -12.86 -5.83
N MET A 112 -14.20 -14.19 -5.65
CA MET A 112 -13.94 -14.82 -4.35
C MET A 112 -12.66 -14.33 -3.68
N GLU A 113 -11.60 -14.09 -4.46
CA GLU A 113 -10.33 -13.58 -3.94
C GLU A 113 -10.47 -12.20 -3.30
N LEU A 114 -11.34 -11.34 -3.85
CA LEU A 114 -11.60 -10.02 -3.26
C LEU A 114 -12.31 -10.11 -1.91
N ILE A 115 -13.23 -11.08 -1.76
CA ILE A 115 -13.87 -11.34 -0.47
C ILE A 115 -12.84 -11.85 0.52
N LYS A 116 -11.96 -12.77 0.11
CA LYS A 116 -10.87 -13.29 0.96
C LYS A 116 -9.94 -12.19 1.45
N ASP A 117 -9.46 -11.37 0.55
CA ASP A 117 -8.55 -10.27 0.86
C ASP A 117 -9.17 -9.24 1.82
N LEU A 118 -10.45 -8.90 1.59
CA LEU A 118 -11.17 -7.93 2.40
C LEU A 118 -11.41 -8.43 3.84
N ASN A 119 -11.49 -9.76 4.01
CA ASN A 119 -11.74 -10.42 5.29
C ASN A 119 -10.50 -11.11 5.87
N GLU A 120 -9.31 -10.94 5.25
CA GLU A 120 -8.04 -11.53 5.68
C GLU A 120 -8.11 -13.06 5.82
N LEU A 121 -8.88 -13.72 4.95
CA LEU A 121 -9.05 -15.17 4.96
C LEU A 121 -7.84 -15.84 4.29
N ARG A 122 -7.24 -16.79 4.98
CA ARG A 122 -6.09 -17.57 4.47
C ARG A 122 -6.52 -18.69 3.52
N ASP A 123 -7.72 -19.20 3.71
CA ASP A 123 -8.32 -20.28 2.92
C ASP A 123 -9.81 -19.98 2.64
N ASN A 124 -10.53 -20.95 2.11
CA ASN A 124 -11.95 -20.80 1.77
C ASN A 124 -12.90 -21.17 2.91
N SER A 125 -12.39 -21.42 4.12
CA SER A 125 -13.19 -21.85 5.26
C SER A 125 -13.94 -20.69 5.87
N ILE A 126 -15.25 -20.78 5.88
CA ILE A 126 -16.14 -19.82 6.51
C ILE A 126 -17.11 -20.54 7.46
N TYR A 127 -17.62 -19.84 8.45
CA TYR A 127 -18.46 -20.44 9.51
C TYR A 127 -19.75 -19.66 9.67
N ALA A 128 -20.87 -20.35 9.73
CA ALA A 128 -22.20 -19.76 9.96
C ALA A 128 -22.20 -18.90 11.24
N GLY A 129 -22.92 -17.79 11.21
CA GLY A 129 -22.99 -16.79 12.29
C GLY A 129 -21.87 -15.75 12.29
N LYS A 130 -20.81 -15.93 11.51
CA LYS A 130 -19.79 -14.88 11.34
C LYS A 130 -20.18 -13.86 10.28
N VAL A 131 -19.74 -12.62 10.45
CA VAL A 131 -19.97 -11.54 9.49
C VAL A 131 -18.83 -11.52 8.47
N LEU A 132 -19.22 -11.50 7.20
CA LEU A 132 -18.32 -11.38 6.05
C LEU A 132 -18.54 -10.01 5.40
N LYS A 133 -17.46 -9.28 5.17
CA LYS A 133 -17.47 -8.01 4.44
C LYS A 133 -17.49 -8.30 2.94
N ILE A 134 -18.51 -7.85 2.26
CA ILE A 134 -18.70 -8.03 0.81
C ILE A 134 -18.52 -6.69 0.12
N PRO A 135 -17.63 -6.56 -0.88
CA PRO A 135 -17.52 -5.34 -1.66
C PRO A 135 -18.63 -5.29 -2.71
N MET A 136 -19.51 -4.29 -2.62
CA MET A 136 -20.65 -4.12 -3.53
C MET A 136 -20.31 -3.18 -4.68
N ASP A 137 -20.78 -3.49 -5.89
CA ASP A 137 -20.88 -2.50 -6.96
C ASP A 137 -22.00 -1.51 -6.67
N ARG A 138 -21.79 -0.23 -7.00
CA ARG A 138 -22.84 0.80 -6.92
C ARG A 138 -23.82 0.65 -8.03
#